data_95d05b654e6275afe6572720aeb9f414
#
_entry.id   95d05b654e6275afe6572720aeb9f414
#
_cell.length_a   1.000
_cell.length_b   1.000
_cell.length_c   1.000
_cell.angle_alpha   90.00
_cell.angle_beta   90.00
_cell.angle_gamma   90.00
#
_symmetry.space_group_name_H-M   'P 1'
#
loop_
_entity.id
_entity.type
_entity.pdbx_description
1 polymer ?
#
loop_
_entity_poly.entity_id
_entity_poly.type
_entity_poly.pdbx_seq_one_letter_code
_entity_poly.pdbx_strand_id
1 'polypeptide(L)'
;MRFICPLLVVKDMERSKAFYQTVLHRRVLADLGANVTMEGPFALQTEESWLAFTGLQAEQIRYGGCQSELYFESEDLDGFLERLRFYGEGSYVHSAKQMPWGQRVIRFYDPDDHIIEVGEPMHAVVKRMQAQGLSLEEIAARTMKPPEVLKQYAEENA
;
A
#
# COMPACT_ATOMS: atom_id res chain seq x y z
N MET A 1 -9.59 -18.49 15.28
CA MET A 1 -9.39 -18.13 13.85
C MET A 1 -8.05 -17.43 13.71
N ARG A 2 -7.37 -17.60 12.57
CA ARG A 2 -6.13 -16.90 12.23
C ARG A 2 -6.38 -16.13 10.92
N PHE A 3 -6.12 -14.82 10.90
CA PHE A 3 -6.09 -14.06 9.66
C PHE A 3 -4.86 -14.46 8.84
N ILE A 4 -5.02 -14.65 7.53
CA ILE A 4 -3.93 -15.04 6.63
C ILE A 4 -3.50 -13.86 5.78
N CYS A 5 -4.37 -13.38 4.88
CA CYS A 5 -4.07 -12.25 4.00
C CYS A 5 -5.35 -11.73 3.33
N PRO A 6 -5.36 -10.48 2.85
CA PRO A 6 -6.33 -10.04 1.87
C PRO A 6 -6.08 -10.73 0.53
N LEU A 7 -7.13 -10.87 -0.27
CA LEU A 7 -7.06 -11.43 -1.62
C LEU A 7 -7.67 -10.44 -2.60
N LEU A 8 -6.95 -10.15 -3.68
CA LEU A 8 -7.39 -9.27 -4.77
C LEU A 8 -7.72 -10.13 -5.99
N VAL A 9 -8.89 -9.86 -6.59
CA VAL A 9 -9.29 -10.49 -7.84
C VAL A 9 -8.73 -9.67 -9.00
N VAL A 10 -8.03 -10.34 -9.93
CA VAL A 10 -7.35 -9.69 -11.05
C VAL A 10 -7.81 -10.27 -12.38
N LYS A 11 -7.89 -9.42 -13.40
CA LYS A 11 -8.26 -9.81 -14.77
C LYS A 11 -7.12 -10.50 -15.51
N ASP A 12 -5.91 -10.01 -15.28
CA ASP A 12 -4.68 -10.53 -15.90
C ASP A 12 -3.60 -10.72 -14.83
N MET A 13 -3.30 -11.98 -14.51
CA MET A 13 -2.35 -12.36 -13.47
C MET A 13 -0.92 -11.87 -13.79
N GLU A 14 -0.48 -12.00 -15.05
CA GLU A 14 0.89 -11.63 -15.41
C GLU A 14 1.08 -10.11 -15.36
N ARG A 15 0.08 -9.36 -15.81
CA ARG A 15 0.08 -7.90 -15.72
C ARG A 15 0.12 -7.44 -14.25
N SER A 16 -0.68 -8.05 -13.39
CA SER A 16 -0.72 -7.71 -11.97
C SER A 16 0.58 -8.09 -11.26
N LYS A 17 1.15 -9.29 -11.52
CA LYS A 17 2.47 -9.68 -11.00
C LYS A 17 3.53 -8.67 -11.40
N ALA A 18 3.60 -8.32 -12.70
CA ALA A 18 4.57 -7.36 -13.22
C ALA A 18 4.46 -6.00 -12.52
N PHE A 19 3.25 -5.51 -12.31
CA PHE A 19 2.99 -4.27 -11.58
C PHE A 19 3.54 -4.32 -10.15
N TYR A 20 3.12 -5.30 -9.36
CA TYR A 20 3.54 -5.42 -7.95
C TYR A 20 5.04 -5.65 -7.79
N GLN A 21 5.67 -6.38 -8.73
CA GLN A 21 7.12 -6.59 -8.73
C GLN A 21 7.88 -5.33 -9.14
N THR A 22 7.45 -4.63 -10.18
CA THR A 22 8.19 -3.49 -10.75
C THR A 22 7.96 -2.20 -9.95
N VAL A 23 6.71 -1.91 -9.59
CA VAL A 23 6.34 -0.64 -8.94
C VAL A 23 6.57 -0.72 -7.43
N LEU A 24 6.10 -1.80 -6.79
CA LEU A 24 6.11 -1.94 -5.33
C LEU A 24 7.25 -2.83 -4.82
N HIS A 25 8.06 -3.40 -5.71
CA HIS A 25 9.16 -4.32 -5.38
C HIS A 25 8.71 -5.50 -4.49
N ARG A 26 7.48 -6.00 -4.73
CA ARG A 26 6.95 -7.17 -4.01
C ARG A 26 7.29 -8.45 -4.75
N ARG A 27 7.92 -9.38 -4.05
CA ARG A 27 8.29 -10.68 -4.63
C ARG A 27 7.08 -11.61 -4.66
N VAL A 28 7.05 -12.49 -5.66
CA VAL A 28 6.17 -13.66 -5.65
C VAL A 28 6.73 -14.68 -4.65
N LEU A 29 5.91 -15.09 -3.67
CA LEU A 29 6.27 -16.10 -2.67
C LEU A 29 5.80 -17.49 -3.07
N ALA A 30 4.63 -17.58 -3.71
CA ALA A 30 4.10 -18.82 -4.27
C ALA A 30 3.25 -18.49 -5.50
N ASP A 31 3.42 -19.28 -6.56
CA ASP A 31 2.67 -19.15 -7.81
C ASP A 31 2.00 -20.50 -8.12
N LEU A 32 0.68 -20.52 -8.06
CA LEU A 32 -0.16 -21.67 -8.38
C LEU A 32 -0.95 -21.43 -9.69
N GLY A 33 -0.51 -20.49 -10.53
CA GLY A 33 -1.18 -20.09 -11.76
C GLY A 33 -2.38 -19.20 -11.48
N ALA A 34 -3.51 -19.78 -11.10
CA ALA A 34 -4.74 -19.03 -10.81
C ALA A 34 -4.73 -18.26 -9.47
N ASN A 35 -3.81 -18.60 -8.56
CA ASN A 35 -3.62 -17.92 -7.28
C ASN A 35 -2.13 -17.71 -7.04
N VAL A 36 -1.76 -16.47 -6.70
CA VAL A 36 -0.38 -16.06 -6.45
C VAL A 36 -0.29 -15.36 -5.10
N THR A 37 0.60 -15.83 -4.24
CA THR A 37 0.90 -15.15 -2.97
C THR A 37 2.07 -14.19 -3.17
N MET A 38 1.84 -12.94 -2.82
CA MET A 38 2.84 -11.87 -2.87
C MET A 38 3.42 -11.59 -1.48
N GLU A 39 4.63 -11.06 -1.46
CA GLU A 39 5.26 -10.54 -0.26
C GLU A 39 4.48 -9.34 0.30
N GLY A 40 4.28 -9.30 1.64
CA GLY A 40 3.56 -8.22 2.31
C GLY A 40 2.14 -8.55 2.80
N PRO A 41 1.86 -9.71 3.36
CA PRO A 41 1.22 -10.88 2.79
C PRO A 41 -0.16 -10.55 2.19
N PHE A 42 -0.28 -10.58 0.87
CA PHE A 42 -1.55 -10.53 0.15
C PHE A 42 -1.53 -11.55 -1.01
N ALA A 43 -2.68 -11.86 -1.55
CA ALA A 43 -2.80 -12.79 -2.65
C ALA A 43 -3.51 -12.16 -3.85
N LEU A 44 -3.13 -12.60 -5.04
CA LEU A 44 -3.82 -12.33 -6.29
C LEU A 44 -4.55 -13.59 -6.72
N GLN A 45 -5.75 -13.45 -7.27
CA GLN A 45 -6.52 -14.57 -7.82
C GLN A 45 -7.16 -14.17 -9.14
N THR A 46 -7.10 -15.06 -10.13
CA THR A 46 -7.77 -14.80 -11.41
C THR A 46 -9.28 -14.71 -11.23
N GLU A 47 -9.93 -13.81 -11.97
CA GLU A 47 -11.39 -13.66 -11.96
C GLU A 47 -12.09 -14.99 -12.26
N GLU A 48 -11.60 -15.74 -13.24
CA GLU A 48 -12.17 -17.04 -13.61
C GLU A 48 -12.23 -18.01 -12.41
N SER A 49 -11.10 -18.18 -11.71
CA SER A 49 -11.05 -19.10 -10.56
C SER A 49 -11.84 -18.56 -9.36
N TRP A 50 -11.90 -17.23 -9.19
CA TRP A 50 -12.72 -16.60 -8.16
C TRP A 50 -14.20 -16.90 -8.35
N LEU A 51 -14.72 -16.72 -9.58
CA LEU A 51 -16.11 -17.04 -9.93
C LEU A 51 -16.41 -18.52 -9.72
N ALA A 52 -15.50 -19.41 -10.17
CA ALA A 52 -15.66 -20.85 -10.01
C ALA A 52 -15.74 -21.28 -8.54
N PHE A 53 -14.96 -20.65 -7.64
CA PHE A 53 -14.91 -21.04 -6.22
C PHE A 53 -16.01 -20.40 -5.38
N THR A 54 -16.45 -19.21 -5.73
CA THR A 54 -17.47 -18.48 -4.96
C THR A 54 -18.89 -18.72 -5.45
N GLY A 55 -19.07 -19.13 -6.71
CA GLY A 55 -20.37 -19.22 -7.36
C GLY A 55 -20.98 -17.87 -7.74
N LEU A 56 -20.22 -16.77 -7.62
CA LEU A 56 -20.67 -15.45 -8.05
C LEU A 56 -20.79 -15.37 -9.57
N GLN A 57 -21.58 -14.41 -10.05
CA GLN A 57 -21.67 -14.06 -11.46
C GLN A 57 -20.70 -12.91 -11.78
N ALA A 58 -20.21 -12.83 -13.01
CA ALA A 58 -19.22 -11.82 -13.41
C ALA A 58 -19.70 -10.37 -13.14
N GLU A 59 -20.99 -10.12 -13.31
CA GLU A 59 -21.61 -8.81 -13.09
C GLU A 59 -21.60 -8.37 -11.61
N GLN A 60 -21.33 -9.29 -10.69
CA GLN A 60 -21.22 -9.01 -9.25
C GLN A 60 -19.82 -8.55 -8.86
N ILE A 61 -18.82 -8.80 -9.71
CA ILE A 61 -17.46 -8.27 -9.51
C ILE A 61 -17.45 -6.81 -9.95
N ARG A 62 -17.06 -5.93 -9.04
CA ARG A 62 -16.96 -4.49 -9.29
C ARG A 62 -15.54 -4.03 -9.01
N TYR A 63 -14.79 -3.80 -10.07
CA TYR A 63 -13.50 -3.14 -9.99
C TYR A 63 -13.68 -1.65 -9.68
N GLY A 64 -12.70 -1.03 -9.02
CA GLY A 64 -12.79 0.39 -8.66
C GLY A 64 -13.77 0.69 -7.53
N GLY A 65 -14.08 -0.27 -6.66
CA GLY A 65 -15.05 -0.14 -5.56
C GLY A 65 -14.71 0.92 -4.51
N CYS A 66 -13.46 1.39 -4.45
CA CYS A 66 -12.99 2.48 -3.57
C CYS A 66 -13.29 2.29 -2.07
N GLN A 67 -13.50 1.05 -1.61
CA GLN A 67 -13.92 0.73 -0.23
C GLN A 67 -12.81 0.09 0.59
N SER A 68 -11.66 -0.18 -0.02
CA SER A 68 -10.49 -0.79 0.59
C SER A 68 -9.24 -0.33 -0.11
N GLU A 69 -8.11 -0.43 0.57
CA GLU A 69 -6.80 -0.17 0.02
C GLU A 69 -5.76 -1.15 0.57
N LEU A 70 -4.70 -1.37 -0.18
CA LEU A 70 -3.46 -1.94 0.33
C LEU A 70 -2.52 -0.80 0.71
N TYR A 71 -2.13 -0.76 1.99
CA TYR A 71 -1.21 0.24 2.50
C TYR A 71 0.21 -0.30 2.59
N PHE A 72 1.16 0.46 2.03
CA PHE A 72 2.59 0.20 2.08
C PHE A 72 3.34 1.42 2.61
N GLU A 73 4.49 1.19 3.24
CA GLU A 73 5.42 2.24 3.61
C GLU A 73 6.71 2.15 2.78
N SER A 74 7.26 3.31 2.42
CA SER A 74 8.52 3.42 1.70
C SER A 74 9.48 4.34 2.43
N GLU A 75 10.66 3.84 2.78
CA GLU A 75 11.77 4.63 3.34
C GLU A 75 12.28 5.68 2.33
N ASP A 76 12.16 5.38 1.05
CA ASP A 76 12.49 6.27 -0.05
C ASP A 76 11.21 6.56 -0.87
N LEU A 77 10.36 7.44 -0.34
CA LEU A 77 9.13 7.82 -1.03
C LEU A 77 9.41 8.57 -2.34
N ASP A 78 10.47 9.38 -2.40
CA ASP A 78 10.78 10.16 -3.60
C ASP A 78 11.25 9.24 -4.74
N GLY A 79 12.15 8.29 -4.46
CA GLY A 79 12.54 7.27 -5.45
C GLY A 79 11.37 6.35 -5.84
N PHE A 80 10.43 6.05 -4.91
CA PHE A 80 9.21 5.35 -5.25
C PHE A 80 8.34 6.16 -6.23
N LEU A 81 8.16 7.46 -6.00
CA LEU A 81 7.38 8.33 -6.88
C LEU A 81 7.98 8.43 -8.29
N GLU A 82 9.29 8.41 -8.40
CA GLU A 82 9.98 8.35 -9.70
C GLU A 82 9.67 7.03 -10.43
N ARG A 83 9.81 5.88 -9.76
CA ARG A 83 9.48 4.57 -10.36
C ARG A 83 8.02 4.50 -10.82
N LEU A 84 7.09 4.95 -9.97
CA LEU A 84 5.67 4.97 -10.32
C LEU A 84 5.40 5.82 -11.57
N ARG A 85 6.09 6.96 -11.69
CA ARG A 85 5.98 7.84 -12.87
C ARG A 85 6.54 7.18 -14.13
N PHE A 86 7.65 6.43 -14.02
CA PHE A 86 8.24 5.70 -15.14
C PHE A 86 7.40 4.51 -15.62
N TYR A 87 6.65 3.88 -14.72
CA TYR A 87 5.75 2.80 -15.09
C TYR A 87 4.63 3.26 -16.03
N GLY A 88 4.27 4.54 -15.99
CA GLY A 88 3.47 5.23 -17.03
C GLY A 88 1.99 4.86 -17.09
N GLU A 89 1.57 3.79 -16.43
CA GLU A 89 0.19 3.33 -16.39
C GLU A 89 -0.37 3.57 -14.97
N GLY A 90 -1.04 4.67 -14.75
CA GLY A 90 -1.65 4.84 -13.44
C GLY A 90 -2.61 6.01 -13.39
N SER A 91 -3.85 5.73 -13.06
CA SER A 91 -4.75 6.73 -12.54
C SER A 91 -4.48 6.93 -11.05
N TYR A 92 -4.55 8.18 -10.62
CA TYR A 92 -4.31 8.55 -9.23
C TYR A 92 -5.63 8.88 -8.55
N VAL A 93 -5.82 8.40 -7.31
CA VAL A 93 -6.84 8.94 -6.41
C VAL A 93 -6.44 10.38 -6.03
N HIS A 94 -5.15 10.56 -5.70
CA HIS A 94 -4.52 11.88 -5.56
C HIS A 94 -2.99 11.76 -5.69
N SER A 95 -2.35 12.83 -6.15
CA SER A 95 -0.88 12.95 -6.15
C SER A 95 -0.30 12.94 -4.75
N ALA A 96 1.03 12.73 -4.65
CA ALA A 96 1.73 12.79 -3.37
C ALA A 96 1.45 14.11 -2.65
N LYS A 97 1.02 14.03 -1.40
CA LYS A 97 0.72 15.20 -0.55
C LYS A 97 0.96 14.89 0.92
N GLN A 98 1.18 15.94 1.69
CA GLN A 98 1.29 15.83 3.14
C GLN A 98 -0.10 15.80 3.78
N MET A 99 -0.33 14.79 4.60
CA MET A 99 -1.56 14.62 5.37
C MET A 99 -1.54 15.50 6.65
N PRO A 100 -2.70 15.77 7.27
CA PRO A 100 -2.77 16.58 8.49
C PRO A 100 -1.85 16.10 9.62
N TRP A 101 -1.65 14.79 9.73
CA TRP A 101 -0.74 14.18 10.71
C TRP A 101 0.75 14.22 10.30
N GLY A 102 1.07 14.89 9.18
CA GLY A 102 2.43 15.19 8.75
C GLY A 102 3.07 14.16 7.82
N GLN A 103 2.48 12.99 7.63
CA GLN A 103 2.95 11.96 6.71
C GLN A 103 2.73 12.37 5.26
N ARG A 104 3.70 12.18 4.39
CA ARG A 104 3.48 12.29 2.94
C ARG A 104 2.95 10.95 2.44
N VAL A 105 1.87 10.97 1.67
CA VAL A 105 1.27 9.79 1.07
C VAL A 105 0.84 10.06 -0.36
N ILE A 106 0.78 8.98 -1.15
CA ILE A 106 0.16 8.96 -2.47
C ILE A 106 -0.85 7.82 -2.52
N ARG A 107 -2.00 8.04 -3.18
CA ARG A 107 -2.97 7.00 -3.50
C ARG A 107 -3.16 6.90 -4.99
N PHE A 108 -3.08 5.69 -5.51
CA PHE A 108 -3.19 5.39 -6.94
C PHE A 108 -3.86 4.03 -7.12
N TYR A 109 -4.16 3.68 -8.36
CA TYR A 109 -4.79 2.42 -8.68
C TYR A 109 -3.76 1.42 -9.23
N ASP A 110 -3.96 0.14 -8.88
CA ASP A 110 -3.31 -0.96 -9.57
C ASP A 110 -3.98 -1.20 -10.95
N PRO A 111 -3.50 -2.16 -11.77
CA PRO A 111 -4.07 -2.44 -13.08
C PRO A 111 -5.56 -2.83 -13.11
N ASP A 112 -6.12 -3.24 -11.99
CA ASP A 112 -7.52 -3.66 -11.83
C ASP A 112 -8.34 -2.73 -10.93
N ASP A 113 -7.88 -1.47 -10.78
CA ASP A 113 -8.54 -0.41 -10.03
C ASP A 113 -8.63 -0.66 -8.50
N HIS A 114 -7.77 -1.49 -7.91
CA HIS A 114 -7.63 -1.54 -6.46
C HIS A 114 -6.80 -0.35 -5.99
N ILE A 115 -7.23 0.28 -4.88
CA ILE A 115 -6.50 1.41 -4.33
C ILE A 115 -5.25 0.92 -3.60
N ILE A 116 -4.13 1.53 -3.93
CA ILE A 116 -2.85 1.38 -3.26
C ILE A 116 -2.50 2.70 -2.59
N GLU A 117 -2.20 2.66 -1.30
CA GLU A 117 -1.56 3.76 -0.59
C GLU A 117 -0.09 3.45 -0.36
N VAL A 118 0.78 4.40 -0.67
CA VAL A 118 2.18 4.37 -0.24
C VAL A 118 2.49 5.64 0.53
N GLY A 119 2.98 5.47 1.76
CA GLY A 119 3.33 6.57 2.66
C GLY A 119 4.76 6.50 3.15
N GLU A 120 5.22 7.60 3.77
CA GLU A 120 6.43 7.61 4.59
C GLU A 120 6.21 6.76 5.85
N PRO A 121 7.20 5.99 6.35
CA PRO A 121 7.08 5.34 7.64
C PRO A 121 7.00 6.38 8.77
N MET A 122 6.21 6.10 9.79
CA MET A 122 5.94 7.10 10.84
C MET A 122 7.18 7.51 11.62
N HIS A 123 8.18 6.64 11.77
CA HIS A 123 9.44 7.02 12.41
C HIS A 123 10.19 8.12 11.63
N ALA A 124 10.16 8.09 10.28
CA ALA A 124 10.75 9.15 9.46
C ALA A 124 9.98 10.47 9.60
N VAL A 125 8.65 10.41 9.71
CA VAL A 125 7.81 11.58 9.97
C VAL A 125 8.15 12.22 11.31
N VAL A 126 8.25 11.41 12.37
CA VAL A 126 8.60 11.88 13.73
C VAL A 126 9.99 12.52 13.73
N LYS A 127 11.00 11.87 13.17
CA LYS A 127 12.37 12.44 13.07
C LYS A 127 12.38 13.77 12.32
N ARG A 128 11.66 13.88 11.22
CA ARG A 128 11.56 15.13 10.47
C ARG A 128 10.91 16.25 11.28
N MET A 129 9.85 15.95 12.05
CA MET A 129 9.20 16.94 12.92
C MET A 129 10.11 17.38 14.07
N GLN A 130 10.86 16.45 14.69
CA GLN A 130 11.87 16.78 15.71
C GLN A 130 12.97 17.68 15.14
N ALA A 131 13.46 17.39 13.94
CA ALA A 131 14.45 18.22 13.25
C ALA A 131 13.92 19.64 12.92
N GLN A 132 12.60 19.79 12.81
CA GLN A 132 11.91 21.08 12.66
C GLN A 132 11.71 21.81 14.01
N GLY A 133 12.14 21.21 15.12
CA GLY A 133 12.06 21.81 16.46
C GLY A 133 10.74 21.57 17.20
N LEU A 134 9.86 20.69 16.69
CA LEU A 134 8.61 20.36 17.40
C LEU A 134 8.92 19.51 18.64
N SER A 135 8.24 19.81 19.74
CA SER A 135 8.25 18.99 20.95
C SER A 135 7.51 17.66 20.76
N LEU A 136 7.75 16.68 21.62
CA LEU A 136 7.02 15.40 21.58
C LEU A 136 5.51 15.60 21.78
N GLU A 137 5.10 16.57 22.59
CA GLU A 137 3.71 16.89 22.83
C GLU A 137 3.04 17.45 21.55
N GLU A 138 3.72 18.34 20.83
CA GLU A 138 3.25 18.89 19.56
C GLU A 138 3.15 17.80 18.48
N ILE A 139 4.13 16.88 18.43
CA ILE A 139 4.13 15.74 17.53
C ILE A 139 2.99 14.78 17.87
N ALA A 140 2.75 14.49 19.17
CA ALA A 140 1.66 13.65 19.63
C ALA A 140 0.29 14.23 19.22
N ALA A 141 0.10 15.52 19.43
CA ALA A 141 -1.13 16.21 19.05
C ALA A 141 -1.36 16.17 17.54
N ARG A 142 -0.31 16.35 16.74
CA ARG A 142 -0.40 16.38 15.28
C ARG A 142 -0.59 14.98 14.67
N THR A 143 0.14 13.98 15.18
CA THR A 143 0.10 12.59 14.66
C THR A 143 -1.03 11.77 15.25
N MET A 144 -1.69 12.26 16.30
CA MET A 144 -2.69 11.52 17.11
C MET A 144 -2.13 10.22 17.68
N LYS A 145 -0.81 10.15 17.90
CA LYS A 145 -0.12 8.99 18.47
C LYS A 145 0.25 9.26 19.92
N PRO A 146 0.13 8.26 20.81
CA PRO A 146 0.58 8.40 22.19
C PRO A 146 2.09 8.69 22.26
N PRO A 147 2.56 9.48 23.25
CA PRO A 147 3.97 9.83 23.41
C PRO A 147 4.89 8.61 23.54
N GLU A 148 4.40 7.52 24.14
CA GLU A 148 5.14 6.25 24.30
C GLU A 148 5.47 5.63 22.94
N VAL A 149 4.52 5.67 22.00
CA VAL A 149 4.72 5.17 20.63
C VAL A 149 5.70 6.05 19.86
N LEU A 150 5.63 7.38 20.08
CA LEU A 150 6.55 8.33 19.43
C LEU A 150 7.99 8.15 19.89
N LYS A 151 8.22 7.80 21.16
CA LYS A 151 9.55 7.47 21.68
C LYS A 151 10.13 6.24 21.00
N GLN A 152 9.33 5.19 20.82
CA GLN A 152 9.75 3.99 20.08
C GLN A 152 10.16 4.34 18.65
N TYR A 153 9.39 5.15 17.94
CA TYR A 153 9.73 5.61 16.59
C TYR A 153 11.01 6.47 16.53
N ALA A 154 11.33 7.20 17.59
CA ALA A 154 12.56 7.97 17.68
C ALA A 154 13.80 7.08 17.88
N GLU A 155 13.62 5.92 18.52
CA GLU A 155 14.68 4.94 18.85
C GLU A 155 14.90 3.91 17.75
N GLU A 156 13.90 3.62 16.93
CA GLU A 156 13.87 2.56 15.88
C GLU A 156 14.88 2.74 14.74
N ASN A 157 15.92 3.52 14.86
CA ASN A 157 17.06 3.62 13.94
C ASN A 157 18.11 4.65 14.46
N ALA A 158 18.40 4.64 15.75
CA ALA A 158 19.56 5.37 16.29
C ALA A 158 20.85 4.58 16.06
#